data_53db3ae5ae11ff935196b9ef0bf0f046
#
_entry.id   53db3ae5ae11ff935196b9ef0bf0f046
#
_cell.length_a   1.000
_cell.length_b   1.000
_cell.length_c   1.000
_cell.angle_alpha   90.00
_cell.angle_beta   90.00
_cell.angle_gamma   90.00
#
_symmetry.space_group_name_H-M   'P 1'
#
loop_
_entity.id
_entity.type
_entity.pdbx_description
1 polymer ?
#
loop_
_entity_poly.entity_id
_entity_poly.type
_entity_poly.pdbx_seq_one_letter_code
_entity_poly.pdbx_strand_id
1 'polypeptide(L)'
;MKLRKYFPSTKTFSFSCFVLLLFVSNFANAKGKDSIINFIFTSDVHFGLTKDYFRGKENVSARDVDMAMMQVMNNLYTSKLPADKGVLENKVIGGIDALVITGDIANRMEKGVQTATASWKQFQEVFIDSNRLHKANGTKSELLVVPGNHDMSNAIGFHRPMEPKKDPASMIGIYNLMFPNSKVSSFDSSLHRIHYSRDINGVHFIFLSLYPDSAERVWMEKDLKNISITTPVFLFAHSIPDVEPRFFENPNGIHDINEEDRFENLVPERYKDAKDLKGETTIEQNGFVHFLQQHPNIKVYFHGHENWTEYYTYSGPSKNTKLICIRTDSPMKGRISFKDEKKLAFELVTMNTHSGVLTVREVLWNAQDGVSSFNWGLMANYSLK
;
A
#
# COMPACT_ATOMS: atom_id res chain seq x y z
N MET A 1 22.71 -64.79 68.98
CA MET A 1 23.88 -63.94 68.77
C MET A 1 24.63 -64.50 67.55
N LYS A 2 24.41 -63.94 66.34
CA LYS A 2 25.01 -64.43 65.12
C LYS A 2 25.63 -63.20 64.40
N LEU A 3 26.92 -63.19 64.30
CA LEU A 3 27.71 -62.23 63.56
C LEU A 3 27.52 -62.47 62.08
N ARG A 4 27.19 -61.44 61.34
CA ARG A 4 27.22 -61.41 59.87
C ARG A 4 28.41 -60.60 59.42
N LYS A 5 29.27 -61.19 58.60
CA LYS A 5 30.42 -60.64 57.95
C LYS A 5 30.02 -59.71 56.78
N TYR A 6 30.59 -58.54 56.74
CA TYR A 6 30.51 -57.64 55.57
C TYR A 6 31.64 -57.96 54.57
N PHE A 7 31.28 -58.12 53.31
CA PHE A 7 32.21 -58.06 52.15
C PHE A 7 32.07 -56.71 51.43
N PRO A 8 33.13 -56.05 51.06
CA PRO A 8 33.05 -54.83 50.29
C PRO A 8 32.92 -55.12 48.79
N SER A 9 31.97 -54.45 48.11
CA SER A 9 31.77 -54.51 46.69
C SER A 9 32.70 -53.53 45.97
N THR A 10 33.45 -54.05 45.03
CA THR A 10 34.28 -53.31 44.08
C THR A 10 33.44 -52.47 43.15
N LYS A 11 33.61 -51.15 43.20
CA LYS A 11 33.04 -50.20 42.21
C LYS A 11 33.95 -50.18 40.95
N THR A 12 33.41 -50.71 39.88
CA THR A 12 33.94 -50.51 38.53
C THR A 12 33.67 -49.08 38.08
N PHE A 13 34.75 -48.33 37.85
CA PHE A 13 34.73 -47.02 37.26
C PHE A 13 34.64 -47.17 35.73
N SER A 14 33.47 -46.85 35.15
CA SER A 14 33.29 -46.77 33.70
C SER A 14 33.73 -45.37 33.23
N PHE A 15 34.80 -45.30 32.47
CA PHE A 15 35.30 -44.08 31.84
C PHE A 15 34.50 -43.86 30.56
N SER A 16 33.44 -43.03 30.61
CA SER A 16 32.72 -42.59 29.42
C SER A 16 33.53 -41.49 28.74
N CYS A 17 34.16 -41.83 27.64
CA CYS A 17 34.80 -40.87 26.74
C CYS A 17 33.70 -40.09 26.04
N PHE A 18 33.47 -38.84 26.46
CA PHE A 18 32.61 -37.88 25.74
C PHE A 18 33.37 -37.34 24.54
N VAL A 19 33.10 -37.89 23.37
CA VAL A 19 33.58 -37.33 22.10
C VAL A 19 32.74 -36.10 21.80
N LEU A 20 33.29 -34.90 22.05
CA LEU A 20 32.71 -33.61 21.68
C LEU A 20 32.89 -33.45 20.17
N LEU A 21 31.84 -33.84 19.40
CA LEU A 21 31.74 -33.51 17.98
C LEU A 21 31.49 -32.01 17.86
N LEU A 22 32.54 -31.25 17.60
CA LEU A 22 32.49 -29.87 17.14
C LEU A 22 31.85 -29.87 15.74
N PHE A 23 30.55 -29.65 15.68
CA PHE A 23 29.90 -29.21 14.45
C PHE A 23 30.43 -27.81 14.12
N VAL A 24 31.51 -27.73 13.36
CA VAL A 24 31.85 -26.52 12.63
C VAL A 24 30.78 -26.36 11.54
N SER A 25 29.73 -25.63 11.86
CA SER A 25 28.78 -25.14 10.84
C SER A 25 29.61 -24.20 9.94
N ASN A 26 30.04 -24.72 8.81
CA ASN A 26 30.43 -23.89 7.69
C ASN A 26 29.21 -23.03 7.32
N PHE A 27 29.12 -21.84 7.86
CA PHE A 27 28.35 -20.78 7.24
C PHE A 27 29.08 -20.48 5.92
N ALA A 28 28.81 -21.30 4.91
CA ALA A 28 29.05 -20.90 3.55
C ALA A 28 28.34 -19.56 3.41
N ASN A 29 29.11 -18.49 3.22
CA ASN A 29 28.63 -17.23 2.70
C ASN A 29 28.00 -17.58 1.35
N ALA A 30 26.72 -17.93 1.35
CA ALA A 30 25.90 -17.87 0.16
C ALA A 30 26.00 -16.40 -0.27
N LYS A 31 26.77 -16.12 -1.31
CA LYS A 31 26.71 -14.84 -2.03
C LYS A 31 25.20 -14.60 -2.21
N GLY A 32 24.68 -13.62 -1.47
CA GLY A 32 23.25 -13.37 -1.39
C GLY A 32 22.72 -13.25 -2.81
N LYS A 33 21.85 -14.19 -3.16
CA LYS A 33 21.09 -14.12 -4.42
C LYS A 33 20.42 -12.75 -4.40
N ASP A 34 20.68 -11.92 -5.43
CA ASP A 34 20.05 -10.60 -5.52
C ASP A 34 18.57 -10.72 -5.18
N SER A 35 18.18 -10.18 -4.05
CA SER A 35 16.78 -10.20 -3.64
C SER A 35 16.07 -9.09 -4.40
N ILE A 36 15.31 -9.47 -5.39
CA ILE A 36 14.50 -8.56 -6.18
C ILE A 36 13.10 -8.55 -5.61
N ILE A 37 12.53 -7.36 -5.50
CA ILE A 37 11.11 -7.13 -5.24
C ILE A 37 10.53 -6.49 -6.48
N ASN A 38 9.44 -7.06 -6.98
CA ASN A 38 8.61 -6.45 -8.01
C ASN A 38 7.19 -6.31 -7.46
N PHE A 39 6.64 -5.11 -7.47
CA PHE A 39 5.23 -4.94 -7.16
C PHE A 39 4.59 -3.91 -8.09
N ILE A 40 3.29 -4.09 -8.31
CA ILE A 40 2.46 -3.13 -9.02
C ILE A 40 1.83 -2.20 -8.00
N PHE A 41 1.82 -0.91 -8.30
CA PHE A 41 1.19 0.12 -7.50
C PHE A 41 0.17 0.89 -8.33
N THR A 42 -1.06 0.99 -7.81
CA THR A 42 -2.17 1.78 -8.37
C THR A 42 -3.02 2.37 -7.25
N SER A 43 -3.94 3.26 -7.60
CA SER A 43 -4.81 3.95 -6.65
C SER A 43 -6.08 4.46 -7.34
N ASP A 44 -7.05 4.92 -6.55
CA ASP A 44 -8.17 5.74 -7.03
C ASP A 44 -8.99 5.08 -8.15
N VAL A 45 -9.34 3.79 -7.97
CA VAL A 45 -10.08 2.99 -8.96
C VAL A 45 -11.56 3.37 -9.08
N HIS A 46 -12.13 4.00 -8.06
CA HIS A 46 -13.42 4.66 -8.05
C HIS A 46 -14.59 3.89 -8.70
N PHE A 47 -14.81 2.67 -8.27
CA PHE A 47 -16.02 1.94 -8.68
C PHE A 47 -17.29 2.76 -8.36
N GLY A 48 -18.17 2.87 -9.33
CA GLY A 48 -19.36 3.71 -9.28
C GLY A 48 -19.29 4.92 -10.21
N LEU A 49 -18.13 5.23 -10.73
CA LEU A 49 -17.99 6.22 -11.79
C LEU A 49 -18.18 5.60 -13.17
N THR A 50 -18.50 6.48 -14.12
CA THR A 50 -18.53 6.19 -15.55
C THR A 50 -17.52 7.11 -16.24
N LYS A 51 -16.74 6.56 -17.13
CA LYS A 51 -15.82 7.31 -18.00
C LYS A 51 -16.56 7.69 -19.26
N ASP A 52 -16.58 8.98 -19.60
CA ASP A 52 -17.31 9.47 -20.76
C ASP A 52 -16.88 8.79 -22.06
N TYR A 53 -15.58 8.53 -22.19
CA TYR A 53 -14.97 7.87 -23.34
C TYR A 53 -13.87 6.90 -22.92
N PHE A 54 -13.91 5.68 -23.46
CA PHE A 54 -12.84 4.70 -23.27
C PHE A 54 -12.81 3.72 -24.45
N ARG A 55 -11.67 3.66 -25.14
CA ARG A 55 -11.45 2.76 -26.30
C ARG A 55 -12.55 2.87 -27.35
N GLY A 56 -12.97 4.09 -27.68
CA GLY A 56 -14.00 4.36 -28.69
C GLY A 56 -15.44 4.09 -28.24
N LYS A 57 -15.66 3.73 -26.97
CA LYS A 57 -16.99 3.55 -26.38
C LYS A 57 -17.32 4.70 -25.45
N GLU A 58 -18.58 5.08 -25.41
CA GLU A 58 -19.11 6.10 -24.49
C GLU A 58 -19.66 5.47 -23.22
N ASN A 59 -19.64 6.23 -22.13
CA ASN A 59 -20.26 5.88 -20.84
C ASN A 59 -19.79 4.52 -20.28
N VAL A 60 -18.48 4.29 -20.30
CA VAL A 60 -17.89 3.01 -19.86
C VAL A 60 -17.75 2.98 -18.35
N SER A 61 -18.26 1.93 -17.74
CA SER A 61 -18.20 1.76 -16.28
C SER A 61 -16.79 1.64 -15.74
N ALA A 62 -16.55 2.07 -14.50
CA ALA A 62 -15.27 1.86 -13.80
C ALA A 62 -14.89 0.38 -13.81
N ARG A 63 -15.84 -0.53 -13.59
CA ARG A 63 -15.62 -1.97 -13.67
C ARG A 63 -14.93 -2.41 -14.97
N ASP A 64 -15.39 -1.90 -16.10
CA ASP A 64 -14.86 -2.32 -17.41
C ASP A 64 -13.51 -1.66 -17.71
N VAL A 65 -13.31 -0.43 -17.26
CA VAL A 65 -12.02 0.27 -17.35
C VAL A 65 -10.97 -0.44 -16.49
N ASP A 66 -11.29 -0.72 -15.23
CA ASP A 66 -10.37 -1.40 -14.30
C ASP A 66 -10.12 -2.86 -14.69
N MET A 67 -11.12 -3.54 -15.26
CA MET A 67 -10.92 -4.88 -15.83
C MET A 67 -9.92 -4.86 -16.98
N ALA A 68 -9.96 -3.84 -17.85
CA ALA A 68 -8.97 -3.68 -18.92
C ALA A 68 -7.57 -3.42 -18.36
N MET A 69 -7.44 -2.61 -17.30
CA MET A 69 -6.18 -2.41 -16.59
C MET A 69 -5.67 -3.71 -15.97
N MET A 70 -6.51 -4.46 -15.28
CA MET A 70 -6.16 -5.74 -14.65
C MET A 70 -5.71 -6.80 -15.68
N GLN A 71 -6.28 -6.79 -16.88
CA GLN A 71 -5.83 -7.66 -17.97
C GLN A 71 -4.40 -7.38 -18.39
N VAL A 72 -3.99 -6.09 -18.45
CA VAL A 72 -2.59 -5.72 -18.74
C VAL A 72 -1.69 -6.12 -17.57
N MET A 73 -2.09 -5.85 -16.33
CA MET A 73 -1.34 -6.25 -15.13
C MET A 73 -1.08 -7.77 -15.12
N ASN A 74 -2.08 -8.57 -15.42
CA ASN A 74 -1.98 -10.03 -15.44
C ASN A 74 -0.97 -10.60 -16.47
N ASN A 75 -0.63 -9.84 -17.49
CA ASN A 75 0.34 -10.24 -18.52
C ASN A 75 1.71 -9.58 -18.35
N LEU A 76 1.84 -8.63 -17.42
CA LEU A 76 3.03 -7.79 -17.26
C LEU A 76 4.28 -8.62 -16.95
N TYR A 77 4.17 -9.68 -16.17
CA TYR A 77 5.30 -10.50 -15.71
C TYR A 77 6.10 -11.16 -16.85
N THR A 78 5.48 -11.36 -18.04
CA THR A 78 6.15 -11.90 -19.23
C THR A 78 6.90 -10.84 -20.03
N SER A 79 6.71 -9.58 -19.69
CA SER A 79 7.26 -8.45 -20.44
C SER A 79 8.73 -8.23 -20.12
N LYS A 80 9.44 -7.73 -21.13
CA LYS A 80 10.83 -7.33 -21.00
C LYS A 80 10.90 -5.86 -20.56
N LEU A 81 11.71 -5.59 -19.54
CA LEU A 81 11.98 -4.24 -19.07
C LEU A 81 12.82 -3.46 -20.09
N PRO A 82 12.65 -2.14 -20.19
CA PRO A 82 13.40 -1.30 -21.13
C PRO A 82 14.89 -1.22 -20.77
N ALA A 83 15.69 -0.75 -21.71
CA ALA A 83 17.10 -0.44 -21.53
C ALA A 83 17.25 0.98 -20.92
N ASP A 84 16.90 1.13 -19.64
CA ASP A 84 16.75 2.41 -18.95
C ASP A 84 17.70 2.62 -17.77
N LYS A 85 18.70 1.73 -17.63
CA LYS A 85 19.65 1.68 -16.51
C LYS A 85 19.00 1.40 -15.15
N GLY A 86 17.74 1.01 -15.14
CA GLY A 86 17.01 0.62 -13.93
C GLY A 86 17.31 -0.82 -13.50
N VAL A 87 16.80 -1.18 -12.33
CA VAL A 87 16.88 -2.56 -11.82
C VAL A 87 16.26 -3.49 -12.84
N LEU A 88 16.94 -4.61 -13.14
CA LEU A 88 16.53 -5.62 -14.14
C LEU A 88 16.39 -5.07 -15.58
N GLU A 89 17.05 -3.98 -15.95
CA GLU A 89 17.00 -3.50 -17.34
C GLU A 89 17.25 -4.64 -18.35
N ASN A 90 16.55 -4.63 -19.45
CA ASN A 90 16.64 -5.66 -20.50
C ASN A 90 16.29 -7.11 -20.06
N LYS A 91 15.81 -7.33 -18.84
CA LYS A 91 15.37 -8.63 -18.33
C LYS A 91 13.85 -8.74 -18.38
N VAL A 92 13.37 -9.99 -18.39
CA VAL A 92 11.95 -10.27 -18.17
C VAL A 92 11.63 -10.03 -16.70
N ILE A 93 10.47 -9.46 -16.39
CA ILE A 93 10.01 -9.16 -15.04
C ILE A 93 9.97 -10.45 -14.19
N GLY A 94 9.39 -11.52 -14.73
CA GLY A 94 9.47 -12.88 -14.20
C GLY A 94 8.54 -13.19 -13.02
N GLY A 95 7.98 -12.19 -12.36
CA GLY A 95 7.03 -12.36 -11.26
C GLY A 95 6.72 -11.04 -10.56
N ILE A 96 5.55 -10.97 -9.95
CA ILE A 96 5.06 -9.82 -9.19
C ILE A 96 4.81 -10.28 -7.75
N ASP A 97 5.46 -9.68 -6.78
CA ASP A 97 5.31 -10.06 -5.37
C ASP A 97 3.99 -9.57 -4.78
N ALA A 98 3.57 -8.35 -5.14
CA ALA A 98 2.34 -7.75 -4.64
C ALA A 98 1.67 -6.84 -5.68
N LEU A 99 0.36 -6.70 -5.56
CA LEU A 99 -0.44 -5.61 -6.12
C LEU A 99 -0.89 -4.73 -4.97
N VAL A 100 -0.51 -3.46 -4.99
CA VAL A 100 -0.83 -2.47 -3.96
C VAL A 100 -1.83 -1.45 -4.51
N ILE A 101 -2.90 -1.20 -3.75
CA ILE A 101 -3.95 -0.24 -4.08
C ILE A 101 -4.14 0.71 -2.89
N THR A 102 -3.84 2.00 -3.07
CA THR A 102 -3.91 2.99 -1.99
C THR A 102 -5.23 3.75 -1.94
N GLY A 103 -6.35 3.02 -1.99
CA GLY A 103 -7.65 3.57 -1.61
C GLY A 103 -8.47 4.16 -2.74
N ASP A 104 -9.56 4.83 -2.33
CA ASP A 104 -10.62 5.32 -3.19
C ASP A 104 -11.16 4.20 -4.10
N ILE A 105 -11.50 3.07 -3.45
CA ILE A 105 -12.08 1.89 -4.11
C ILE A 105 -13.50 2.18 -4.55
N ALA A 106 -14.35 2.62 -3.61
CA ALA A 106 -15.69 3.10 -3.91
C ALA A 106 -15.66 4.59 -4.21
N ASN A 107 -16.46 5.05 -5.15
CA ASN A 107 -16.76 6.47 -5.21
C ASN A 107 -17.74 6.84 -4.10
N ARG A 108 -17.84 8.11 -3.76
CA ARG A 108 -18.79 8.56 -2.74
C ARG A 108 -20.23 8.26 -3.17
N MET A 109 -21.06 7.96 -2.20
CA MET A 109 -22.45 7.64 -2.41
C MET A 109 -23.31 8.92 -2.53
N GLU A 110 -23.30 9.51 -3.70
CA GLU A 110 -24.20 10.60 -4.06
C GLU A 110 -25.44 10.05 -4.75
N LYS A 111 -26.52 10.85 -4.77
CA LYS A 111 -27.70 10.50 -5.56
C LYS A 111 -27.32 10.30 -7.02
N GLY A 112 -27.65 9.13 -7.55
CA GLY A 112 -27.31 8.73 -8.92
C GLY A 112 -25.95 8.02 -9.06
N VAL A 113 -25.17 7.88 -7.97
CA VAL A 113 -23.98 7.05 -7.90
C VAL A 113 -24.31 5.74 -7.18
N GLN A 114 -23.65 4.66 -7.56
CA GLN A 114 -23.90 3.36 -6.94
C GLN A 114 -23.45 3.31 -5.47
N THR A 115 -24.02 2.38 -4.71
CA THR A 115 -23.66 2.15 -3.31
C THR A 115 -22.23 1.61 -3.15
N ALA A 116 -21.62 1.79 -1.98
CA ALA A 116 -20.34 1.19 -1.66
C ALA A 116 -20.41 -0.35 -1.68
N THR A 117 -21.56 -0.94 -1.34
CA THR A 117 -21.81 -2.39 -1.49
C THR A 117 -21.64 -2.85 -2.94
N ALA A 118 -22.23 -2.12 -3.91
CA ALA A 118 -22.08 -2.46 -5.32
C ALA A 118 -20.65 -2.24 -5.81
N SER A 119 -20.02 -1.16 -5.38
CA SER A 119 -18.61 -0.84 -5.71
C SER A 119 -17.65 -1.92 -5.17
N TRP A 120 -17.83 -2.35 -3.94
CA TRP A 120 -17.03 -3.42 -3.35
C TRP A 120 -17.17 -4.75 -4.11
N LYS A 121 -18.38 -5.08 -4.53
CA LYS A 121 -18.62 -6.28 -5.35
C LYS A 121 -17.86 -6.22 -6.68
N GLN A 122 -17.89 -5.08 -7.36
CA GLN A 122 -17.13 -4.88 -8.60
C GLN A 122 -15.61 -4.94 -8.35
N PHE A 123 -15.13 -4.37 -7.25
CA PHE A 123 -13.73 -4.51 -6.83
C PHE A 123 -13.34 -5.98 -6.67
N GLN A 124 -14.18 -6.79 -6.01
CA GLN A 124 -13.93 -8.22 -5.86
C GLN A 124 -13.84 -8.92 -7.22
N GLU A 125 -14.75 -8.66 -8.13
CA GLU A 125 -14.73 -9.24 -9.49
C GLU A 125 -13.42 -8.91 -10.23
N VAL A 126 -12.96 -7.64 -10.14
CA VAL A 126 -11.79 -7.15 -10.88
C VAL A 126 -10.48 -7.53 -10.20
N PHE A 127 -10.28 -7.20 -8.94
CA PHE A 127 -8.97 -7.29 -8.29
C PHE A 127 -8.76 -8.54 -7.43
N ILE A 128 -9.82 -9.29 -7.12
CA ILE A 128 -9.70 -10.55 -6.38
C ILE A 128 -9.90 -11.74 -7.30
N ASP A 129 -11.02 -11.80 -8.02
CA ASP A 129 -11.41 -12.97 -8.79
C ASP A 129 -10.69 -13.06 -10.14
N SER A 130 -10.46 -11.92 -10.82
CA SER A 130 -9.74 -11.91 -12.10
C SER A 130 -8.22 -11.77 -11.98
N ASN A 131 -7.70 -11.54 -10.77
CA ASN A 131 -6.27 -11.40 -10.50
C ASN A 131 -5.53 -12.74 -10.68
N ARG A 132 -4.63 -12.78 -11.67
CA ARG A 132 -3.77 -13.94 -12.02
C ARG A 132 -2.29 -13.67 -11.73
N LEU A 133 -1.97 -12.59 -11.06
CA LEU A 133 -0.60 -12.26 -10.71
C LEU A 133 0.03 -13.34 -9.81
N HIS A 134 1.28 -13.63 -10.06
CA HIS A 134 2.04 -14.59 -9.27
C HIS A 134 3.48 -14.14 -9.07
N LYS A 135 4.04 -14.56 -7.95
CA LYS A 135 5.46 -14.38 -7.61
C LYS A 135 6.34 -15.24 -8.51
N ALA A 136 7.63 -14.96 -8.56
CA ALA A 136 8.59 -15.73 -9.37
C ALA A 136 8.65 -17.23 -9.03
N ASN A 137 8.21 -17.62 -7.83
CA ASN A 137 8.11 -19.01 -7.40
C ASN A 137 6.77 -19.69 -7.79
N GLY A 138 5.89 -18.99 -8.50
CA GLY A 138 4.57 -19.47 -8.94
C GLY A 138 3.45 -19.33 -7.90
N THR A 139 3.73 -18.88 -6.67
CA THR A 139 2.68 -18.61 -5.69
C THR A 139 1.93 -17.33 -6.04
N LYS A 140 0.66 -17.22 -5.61
CA LYS A 140 -0.17 -16.04 -5.87
C LYS A 140 0.46 -14.79 -5.26
N SER A 141 0.44 -13.67 -6.00
CA SER A 141 0.84 -12.35 -5.49
C SER A 141 -0.06 -11.90 -4.35
N GLU A 142 0.49 -11.11 -3.44
CA GLU A 142 -0.32 -10.51 -2.39
C GLU A 142 -1.13 -9.33 -2.95
N LEU A 143 -2.38 -9.22 -2.56
CA LEU A 143 -3.19 -8.03 -2.79
C LEU A 143 -3.22 -7.23 -1.48
N LEU A 144 -2.67 -6.01 -1.51
CA LEU A 144 -2.48 -5.16 -0.34
C LEU A 144 -3.23 -3.85 -0.57
N VAL A 145 -4.16 -3.52 0.32
CA VAL A 145 -5.12 -2.44 0.11
C VAL A 145 -5.22 -1.57 1.36
N VAL A 146 -5.29 -0.27 1.18
CA VAL A 146 -5.69 0.69 2.21
C VAL A 146 -6.93 1.45 1.74
N PRO A 147 -7.74 2.01 2.64
CA PRO A 147 -8.88 2.84 2.25
C PRO A 147 -8.42 4.23 1.79
N GLY A 148 -9.23 4.84 0.93
CA GLY A 148 -9.16 6.26 0.65
C GLY A 148 -10.25 7.04 1.36
N ASN A 149 -10.25 8.35 1.18
CA ASN A 149 -11.24 9.21 1.81
C ASN A 149 -12.67 8.97 1.27
N HIS A 150 -12.82 8.51 0.02
CA HIS A 150 -14.13 8.10 -0.51
C HIS A 150 -14.66 6.82 0.12
N ASP A 151 -13.80 5.94 0.59
CA ASP A 151 -14.19 4.72 1.28
C ASP A 151 -14.63 4.99 2.72
N MET A 152 -13.97 5.95 3.38
CA MET A 152 -14.14 6.18 4.82
C MET A 152 -15.37 7.00 5.16
N SER A 153 -15.59 8.12 4.49
CA SER A 153 -16.62 9.06 4.91
C SER A 153 -17.85 9.10 4.01
N ASN A 154 -17.79 8.52 2.83
CA ASN A 154 -18.80 8.73 1.80
C ASN A 154 -18.98 10.20 1.42
N ALA A 155 -18.16 11.07 1.97
CA ALA A 155 -18.37 12.49 1.92
C ALA A 155 -17.07 13.17 1.69
N ILE A 156 -16.92 13.88 0.68
CA ILE A 156 -15.64 14.43 0.40
C ILE A 156 -15.80 15.76 -0.25
N GLY A 157 -15.75 16.76 0.59
CA GLY A 157 -15.60 18.12 0.19
C GLY A 157 -16.69 18.66 -0.75
N PHE A 158 -17.84 17.98 -0.91
CA PHE A 158 -18.87 18.37 -1.84
C PHE A 158 -20.24 18.42 -1.20
N HIS A 159 -20.99 19.46 -1.52
CA HIS A 159 -22.29 19.77 -0.95
C HIS A 159 -23.43 19.01 -1.67
N ARG A 160 -23.28 17.72 -1.83
CA ARG A 160 -24.36 16.88 -2.41
C ARG A 160 -24.87 15.91 -1.36
N PRO A 161 -26.21 15.74 -1.28
CA PRO A 161 -26.78 14.73 -0.38
C PRO A 161 -26.26 13.34 -0.73
N MET A 162 -25.82 12.59 0.28
CA MET A 162 -25.45 11.20 0.12
C MET A 162 -26.68 10.29 0.15
N GLU A 163 -26.66 9.25 -0.68
CA GLU A 163 -27.74 8.27 -0.74
C GLU A 163 -27.19 6.88 -1.15
N PRO A 164 -27.21 5.87 -0.26
CA PRO A 164 -27.67 5.98 1.13
C PRO A 164 -26.74 6.86 1.98
N LYS A 165 -27.24 7.39 3.07
CA LYS A 165 -26.44 8.22 3.99
C LYS A 165 -25.29 7.43 4.64
N LYS A 166 -25.41 6.11 4.69
CA LYS A 166 -24.46 5.23 5.37
C LYS A 166 -24.33 3.90 4.63
N ASP A 167 -23.15 3.58 4.16
CA ASP A 167 -22.81 2.25 3.62
C ASP A 167 -21.31 1.97 3.82
N PRO A 168 -20.92 1.34 4.92
CA PRO A 168 -19.53 1.05 5.24
C PRO A 168 -18.97 -0.18 4.49
N ALA A 169 -19.61 -0.64 3.41
CA ALA A 169 -19.27 -1.91 2.78
C ALA A 169 -17.83 -1.97 2.25
N SER A 170 -17.31 -0.87 1.68
CA SER A 170 -15.91 -0.84 1.23
C SER A 170 -14.94 -0.94 2.42
N MET A 171 -15.21 -0.24 3.52
CA MET A 171 -14.40 -0.33 4.73
C MET A 171 -14.42 -1.74 5.35
N ILE A 172 -15.60 -2.35 5.47
CA ILE A 172 -15.75 -3.74 5.93
C ILE A 172 -14.98 -4.69 5.00
N GLY A 173 -15.11 -4.48 3.71
CA GLY A 173 -14.45 -5.30 2.70
C GLY A 173 -12.93 -5.23 2.78
N ILE A 174 -12.36 -4.03 2.83
CA ILE A 174 -10.92 -3.81 2.97
C ILE A 174 -10.43 -4.42 4.28
N TYR A 175 -11.11 -4.15 5.40
CA TYR A 175 -10.73 -4.71 6.69
C TYR A 175 -10.70 -6.24 6.65
N ASN A 176 -11.76 -6.87 6.16
CA ASN A 176 -11.88 -8.32 6.10
C ASN A 176 -10.88 -8.97 5.13
N LEU A 177 -10.47 -8.25 4.09
CA LEU A 177 -9.46 -8.69 3.15
C LEU A 177 -8.06 -8.66 3.79
N MET A 178 -7.74 -7.60 4.52
CA MET A 178 -6.42 -7.41 5.14
C MET A 178 -6.27 -8.17 6.47
N PHE A 179 -7.39 -8.42 7.17
CA PHE A 179 -7.43 -9.12 8.46
C PHE A 179 -8.33 -10.37 8.40
N PRO A 180 -7.99 -11.38 7.60
CA PRO A 180 -8.88 -12.53 7.34
C PRO A 180 -9.21 -13.37 8.58
N ASN A 181 -8.40 -13.28 9.64
CA ASN A 181 -8.60 -13.99 10.91
C ASN A 181 -9.46 -13.19 11.91
N SER A 182 -9.82 -11.94 11.61
CA SER A 182 -10.54 -11.02 12.50
C SER A 182 -11.71 -10.35 11.78
N LYS A 183 -12.41 -11.09 10.92
CA LYS A 183 -13.48 -10.55 10.09
C LYS A 183 -14.63 -9.96 10.90
N VAL A 184 -15.17 -8.87 10.40
CA VAL A 184 -16.28 -8.13 11.00
C VAL A 184 -17.45 -8.01 10.04
N SER A 185 -18.66 -7.84 10.59
CA SER A 185 -19.89 -7.59 9.83
C SER A 185 -20.36 -6.13 9.92
N SER A 186 -19.75 -5.35 10.81
CA SER A 186 -19.98 -3.92 10.96
C SER A 186 -18.64 -3.22 11.13
N PHE A 187 -18.53 -1.96 10.73
CA PHE A 187 -17.32 -1.16 10.85
C PHE A 187 -17.47 -0.12 11.96
N ASP A 188 -16.48 -0.10 12.84
CA ASP A 188 -16.30 0.90 13.89
C ASP A 188 -14.88 1.44 13.75
N SER A 189 -14.72 2.69 13.36
CA SER A 189 -13.43 3.31 13.08
C SER A 189 -12.51 3.38 14.30
N SER A 190 -13.06 3.34 15.51
CA SER A 190 -12.28 3.34 16.76
C SER A 190 -11.65 1.98 17.06
N LEU A 191 -12.26 0.91 16.57
CA LEU A 191 -11.86 -0.47 16.82
C LEU A 191 -11.21 -1.14 15.61
N HIS A 192 -11.69 -0.83 14.41
CA HIS A 192 -11.33 -1.53 13.17
C HIS A 192 -10.40 -0.68 12.29
N ARG A 193 -9.30 -0.19 12.87
CA ARG A 193 -8.31 0.57 12.11
C ARG A 193 -7.64 -0.28 11.04
N ILE A 194 -7.48 0.29 9.86
CA ILE A 194 -6.84 -0.39 8.74
C ILE A 194 -5.42 0.13 8.60
N HIS A 195 -4.58 -0.30 9.54
CA HIS A 195 -3.14 -0.17 9.44
C HIS A 195 -2.49 -1.53 9.70
N TYR A 196 -1.47 -1.86 8.92
CA TYR A 196 -0.78 -3.14 9.02
C TYR A 196 0.59 -3.06 8.35
N SER A 197 1.44 -4.04 8.60
CA SER A 197 2.74 -4.16 7.95
C SER A 197 2.95 -5.53 7.31
N ARG A 198 3.88 -5.60 6.35
CA ARG A 198 4.33 -6.83 5.68
C ARG A 198 5.83 -6.73 5.40
N ASP A 199 6.52 -7.83 5.67
CA ASP A 199 7.91 -7.96 5.25
C ASP A 199 7.99 -8.72 3.93
N ILE A 200 8.52 -8.08 2.90
CA ILE A 200 8.66 -8.67 1.58
C ILE A 200 10.13 -8.57 1.17
N ASN A 201 10.79 -9.72 1.05
CA ASN A 201 12.18 -9.84 0.55
C ASN A 201 13.17 -8.83 1.15
N GLY A 202 13.07 -8.53 2.46
CA GLY A 202 13.98 -7.65 3.19
C GLY A 202 13.63 -6.16 3.16
N VAL A 203 12.43 -5.80 2.70
CA VAL A 203 11.83 -4.47 2.85
C VAL A 203 10.62 -4.57 3.75
N HIS A 204 10.48 -3.62 4.64
CA HIS A 204 9.34 -3.50 5.54
C HIS A 204 8.30 -2.54 4.94
N PHE A 205 7.13 -3.05 4.61
CA PHE A 205 6.02 -2.31 4.03
C PHE A 205 5.03 -1.96 5.13
N ILE A 206 4.73 -0.67 5.28
CA ILE A 206 3.74 -0.16 6.23
C ILE A 206 2.58 0.43 5.45
N PHE A 207 1.39 -0.01 5.79
CA PHE A 207 0.12 0.41 5.19
C PHE A 207 -0.70 1.17 6.24
N LEU A 208 -1.09 2.39 5.91
CA LEU A 208 -1.81 3.30 6.79
C LEU A 208 -3.19 3.63 6.23
N SER A 209 -4.12 3.99 7.10
CA SER A 209 -5.50 4.32 6.70
C SER A 209 -5.54 5.41 5.64
N LEU A 210 -5.23 6.64 6.01
CA LEU A 210 -5.27 7.79 5.11
C LEU A 210 -3.98 8.56 5.09
N TYR A 211 -3.43 8.83 6.25
CA TYR A 211 -2.29 9.71 6.47
C TYR A 211 -1.54 9.31 7.74
N PRO A 212 -0.21 9.46 7.80
CA PRO A 212 0.58 9.19 9.01
C PRO A 212 0.41 10.27 10.08
N ASP A 213 -0.82 10.44 10.58
CA ASP A 213 -1.14 11.37 11.66
C ASP A 213 -0.60 10.91 13.02
N SER A 214 -0.90 11.64 14.09
CA SER A 214 -0.38 11.34 15.43
C SER A 214 -0.81 9.96 15.94
N ALA A 215 -2.01 9.50 15.60
CA ALA A 215 -2.48 8.17 16.00
C ALA A 215 -1.75 7.06 15.23
N GLU A 216 -1.59 7.23 13.93
CA GLU A 216 -0.84 6.30 13.08
C GLU A 216 0.65 6.26 13.46
N ARG A 217 1.25 7.39 13.80
CA ARG A 217 2.64 7.44 14.28
C ARG A 217 2.86 6.68 15.59
N VAL A 218 1.89 6.70 16.51
CA VAL A 218 1.95 5.87 17.74
C VAL A 218 1.91 4.38 17.42
N TRP A 219 1.16 3.98 16.41
CA TRP A 219 1.14 2.58 15.95
C TRP A 219 2.45 2.23 15.23
N MET A 220 2.92 3.07 14.29
CA MET A 220 4.19 2.87 13.58
C MET A 220 5.39 2.75 14.52
N GLU A 221 5.42 3.53 15.60
CA GLU A 221 6.49 3.43 16.62
C GLU A 221 6.58 2.04 17.25
N LYS A 222 5.42 1.40 17.48
CA LYS A 222 5.37 0.04 18.02
C LYS A 222 5.79 -1.00 16.98
N ASP A 223 5.36 -0.81 15.74
CA ASP A 223 5.66 -1.70 14.62
C ASP A 223 7.16 -1.66 14.28
N LEU A 224 7.73 -0.48 14.20
CA LEU A 224 9.15 -0.26 13.88
C LEU A 224 10.13 -0.67 15.00
N LYS A 225 9.64 -0.88 16.23
CA LYS A 225 10.50 -1.17 17.39
C LYS A 225 11.49 -2.32 17.18
N ASN A 226 11.09 -3.33 16.42
CA ASN A 226 11.89 -4.52 16.17
C ASN A 226 12.46 -4.55 14.74
N ILE A 227 12.26 -3.50 13.96
CA ILE A 227 12.79 -3.39 12.60
C ILE A 227 14.19 -2.77 12.66
N SER A 228 15.15 -3.42 12.01
CA SER A 228 16.50 -2.87 11.94
C SER A 228 16.52 -1.52 11.23
N ILE A 229 17.30 -0.59 11.74
CA ILE A 229 17.52 0.72 11.11
C ILE A 229 18.12 0.61 9.68
N THR A 230 18.69 -0.53 9.34
CA THR A 230 19.19 -0.82 7.99
C THR A 230 18.14 -1.43 7.06
N THR A 231 17.00 -1.83 7.58
CA THR A 231 15.88 -2.34 6.76
C THR A 231 15.15 -1.16 6.15
N PRO A 232 15.09 -1.03 4.82
CA PRO A 232 14.33 0.03 4.19
C PRO A 232 12.83 -0.16 4.47
N VAL A 233 12.17 0.94 4.80
CA VAL A 233 10.73 0.99 5.08
C VAL A 233 10.04 1.78 3.99
N PHE A 234 8.97 1.21 3.43
CA PHE A 234 8.08 1.85 2.47
C PHE A 234 6.73 2.11 3.12
N LEU A 235 6.26 3.36 3.07
CA LEU A 235 4.94 3.74 3.54
C LEU A 235 3.95 3.79 2.39
N PHE A 236 2.75 3.29 2.64
CA PHE A 236 1.62 3.33 1.72
C PHE A 236 0.43 3.96 2.44
N ALA A 237 -0.06 5.06 1.92
CA ALA A 237 -1.26 5.73 2.40
C ALA A 237 -2.00 6.35 1.22
N HIS A 238 -3.23 6.79 1.43
CA HIS A 238 -4.00 7.38 0.35
C HIS A 238 -3.62 8.84 0.09
N SER A 239 -3.52 9.64 1.16
CA SER A 239 -3.33 11.09 1.05
C SER A 239 -1.91 11.50 0.77
N ILE A 240 -1.78 12.68 0.18
CA ILE A 240 -0.50 13.35 -0.03
C ILE A 240 0.15 13.71 1.31
N PRO A 241 1.48 13.83 1.38
CA PRO A 241 2.15 14.26 2.60
C PRO A 241 1.84 15.71 3.01
N ASP A 242 1.41 16.56 2.07
CA ASP A 242 0.90 17.93 2.30
C ASP A 242 -0.61 17.92 2.54
N VAL A 243 -1.06 17.12 3.48
CA VAL A 243 -2.46 16.77 3.71
C VAL A 243 -3.37 17.97 4.00
N GLU A 244 -4.56 17.98 3.39
CA GLU A 244 -5.60 18.97 3.65
C GLU A 244 -6.73 18.35 4.50
N PRO A 245 -6.99 18.84 5.73
CA PRO A 245 -8.02 18.29 6.63
C PRO A 245 -9.43 18.25 6.01
N ARG A 246 -9.77 19.20 5.14
CA ARG A 246 -11.09 19.29 4.51
C ARG A 246 -11.51 18.03 3.74
N PHE A 247 -10.56 17.22 3.29
CA PHE A 247 -10.86 15.98 2.58
C PHE A 247 -11.27 14.83 3.51
N PHE A 248 -11.26 15.07 4.81
CA PHE A 248 -11.54 14.07 5.83
C PHE A 248 -12.79 14.39 6.65
N GLU A 249 -13.59 15.35 6.19
CA GLU A 249 -14.86 15.71 6.80
C GLU A 249 -16.04 15.38 5.92
N ASN A 250 -17.17 15.09 6.55
CA ASN A 250 -18.45 15.05 5.87
C ASN A 250 -19.02 16.46 5.73
N PRO A 251 -19.07 17.04 4.52
CA PRO A 251 -19.58 18.38 4.32
C PRO A 251 -21.10 18.49 4.56
N ASN A 252 -21.82 17.36 4.65
CA ASN A 252 -23.24 17.34 4.92
C ASN A 252 -23.56 17.46 6.41
N GLY A 253 -22.56 17.47 7.28
CA GLY A 253 -22.71 17.65 8.72
C GLY A 253 -23.42 16.51 9.45
N ILE A 254 -23.59 15.37 8.79
CA ILE A 254 -24.23 14.18 9.36
C ILE A 254 -23.15 13.15 9.59
N HIS A 255 -22.87 12.89 10.83
CA HIS A 255 -21.77 12.05 11.29
C HIS A 255 -22.24 10.61 11.49
N ASP A 256 -22.45 9.90 10.38
CA ASP A 256 -23.10 8.60 10.40
C ASP A 256 -22.13 7.42 10.47
N ILE A 257 -21.03 7.48 9.77
CA ILE A 257 -20.08 6.36 9.70
C ILE A 257 -19.09 6.47 10.84
N ASN A 258 -18.51 7.64 11.01
CA ASN A 258 -17.76 8.00 12.19
C ASN A 258 -18.55 9.12 12.85
N GLU A 259 -18.82 9.01 14.11
CA GLU A 259 -19.74 9.88 14.82
C GLU A 259 -19.59 11.36 14.45
N GLU A 260 -18.39 11.78 14.28
CA GLU A 260 -18.07 13.15 13.91
C GLU A 260 -17.43 13.26 12.54
N ASP A 261 -17.46 12.21 11.72
CA ASP A 261 -16.73 12.14 10.45
C ASP A 261 -15.28 12.63 10.56
N ARG A 262 -14.69 12.32 11.69
CA ARG A 262 -13.34 12.72 12.02
C ARG A 262 -12.44 11.53 11.84
N PHE A 263 -11.60 11.63 10.86
CA PHE A 263 -10.63 10.63 10.58
C PHE A 263 -9.35 11.01 11.26
N GLU A 264 -8.92 10.16 12.17
CA GLU A 264 -7.70 10.34 12.86
C GLU A 264 -7.69 11.66 13.65
N ASN A 265 -6.57 12.35 13.69
CA ASN A 265 -6.40 13.62 14.41
C ASN A 265 -6.41 14.84 13.49
N LEU A 266 -6.67 14.68 12.21
CA LEU A 266 -6.64 15.77 11.24
C LEU A 266 -7.76 16.78 11.47
N VAL A 267 -8.95 16.28 11.77
CA VAL A 267 -10.12 17.14 11.98
C VAL A 267 -10.06 17.96 13.27
N PRO A 268 -9.60 17.41 14.43
CA PRO A 268 -9.37 18.24 15.61
C PRO A 268 -8.41 19.40 15.38
N GLU A 269 -7.41 19.26 14.52
CA GLU A 269 -6.51 20.35 14.15
C GLU A 269 -7.26 21.49 13.47
N ARG A 270 -8.11 21.18 12.50
CA ARG A 270 -8.92 22.14 11.79
C ARG A 270 -9.87 22.92 12.72
N TYR A 271 -10.61 22.21 13.57
CA TYR A 271 -11.57 22.88 14.48
C TYR A 271 -10.93 23.67 15.59
N LYS A 272 -9.71 23.32 16.01
CA LYS A 272 -8.98 24.03 17.05
C LYS A 272 -8.73 25.49 16.68
N ASP A 273 -8.48 25.76 15.43
CA ASP A 273 -8.21 27.11 14.95
C ASP A 273 -9.48 27.88 14.59
N ALA A 274 -10.66 27.27 14.72
CA ALA A 274 -11.99 27.85 14.51
C ALA A 274 -12.13 28.63 13.18
N LYS A 275 -11.32 28.36 12.21
CA LYS A 275 -11.30 28.99 10.91
C LYS A 275 -11.54 27.95 9.83
N ASP A 276 -12.19 28.35 8.78
CA ASP A 276 -12.34 27.55 7.58
C ASP A 276 -10.94 27.33 6.98
N LEU A 277 -10.29 26.26 7.42
CA LEU A 277 -8.98 25.90 6.93
C LEU A 277 -9.11 25.33 5.54
N LYS A 278 -9.02 26.20 4.58
CA LYS A 278 -8.70 25.84 3.21
C LYS A 278 -7.17 25.75 3.15
N GLY A 279 -6.66 24.54 3.12
CA GLY A 279 -5.22 24.36 2.96
C GLY A 279 -4.64 23.25 3.83
N GLU A 280 -3.35 23.11 3.71
CA GLU A 280 -2.55 22.07 4.32
C GLU A 280 -2.50 22.21 5.85
N THR A 281 -2.49 21.07 6.55
CA THR A 281 -2.24 21.08 7.99
C THR A 281 -0.75 21.09 8.27
N THR A 282 -0.28 22.09 9.00
CA THR A 282 1.13 22.21 9.37
C THR A 282 1.48 21.45 10.64
N ILE A 283 0.53 21.20 11.55
CA ILE A 283 0.76 20.51 12.82
C ILE A 283 1.08 19.03 12.56
N GLU A 284 0.20 18.33 11.84
CA GLU A 284 0.39 16.94 11.54
C GLU A 284 1.54 16.70 10.56
N GLN A 285 1.76 17.60 9.59
CA GLN A 285 2.93 17.55 8.73
C GLN A 285 4.25 17.70 9.50
N ASN A 286 4.33 18.66 10.43
CA ASN A 286 5.52 18.81 11.28
C ASN A 286 5.75 17.59 12.17
N GLY A 287 4.68 17.01 12.71
CA GLY A 287 4.73 15.76 13.46
C GLY A 287 5.26 14.60 12.61
N PHE A 288 4.82 14.49 11.37
CA PHE A 288 5.31 13.48 10.44
C PHE A 288 6.79 13.70 10.07
N VAL A 289 7.19 14.94 9.79
CA VAL A 289 8.60 15.28 9.52
C VAL A 289 9.49 14.91 10.71
N HIS A 290 9.07 15.22 11.93
CA HIS A 290 9.81 14.83 13.14
C HIS A 290 9.95 13.31 13.25
N PHE A 291 8.88 12.56 12.96
CA PHE A 291 8.90 11.11 12.94
C PHE A 291 9.89 10.56 11.90
N LEU A 292 9.90 11.11 10.68
CA LEU A 292 10.86 10.73 9.63
C LEU A 292 12.32 10.96 10.04
N GLN A 293 12.59 12.02 10.78
CA GLN A 293 13.93 12.32 11.30
C GLN A 293 14.40 11.29 12.33
N GLN A 294 13.46 10.73 13.10
CA GLN A 294 13.75 9.66 14.07
C GLN A 294 13.86 8.28 13.42
N HIS A 295 13.22 8.08 12.27
CA HIS A 295 13.19 6.82 11.51
C HIS A 295 13.79 6.99 10.10
N PRO A 296 15.12 7.22 9.97
CA PRO A 296 15.75 7.50 8.67
C PRO A 296 15.74 6.32 7.70
N ASN A 297 15.32 5.13 8.14
CA ASN A 297 15.07 3.97 7.30
C ASN A 297 13.72 4.03 6.57
N ILE A 298 12.82 4.95 6.90
CA ILE A 298 11.65 5.26 6.06
C ILE A 298 12.14 6.00 4.83
N LYS A 299 12.03 5.36 3.67
CA LYS A 299 12.68 5.81 2.43
C LYS A 299 11.71 6.33 1.38
N VAL A 300 10.53 5.73 1.28
CA VAL A 300 9.59 6.01 0.20
C VAL A 300 8.17 6.07 0.74
N TYR A 301 7.39 6.98 0.19
CA TYR A 301 5.97 7.16 0.45
C TYR A 301 5.18 7.00 -0.84
N PHE A 302 4.28 6.04 -0.89
CA PHE A 302 3.40 5.77 -2.02
C PHE A 302 2.00 6.25 -1.71
N HIS A 303 1.40 7.02 -2.64
CA HIS A 303 0.06 7.57 -2.43
C HIS A 303 -0.71 7.82 -3.74
N GLY A 304 -2.02 7.99 -3.63
CA GLY A 304 -2.92 8.40 -4.70
C GLY A 304 -3.49 9.81 -4.48
N HIS A 305 -4.82 9.90 -4.42
CA HIS A 305 -5.64 11.05 -4.08
C HIS A 305 -5.67 12.18 -5.12
N GLU A 306 -4.55 12.56 -5.68
CA GLU A 306 -4.41 13.71 -6.59
C GLU A 306 -4.60 13.36 -8.08
N ASN A 307 -4.66 12.06 -8.39
CA ASN A 307 -5.05 11.53 -9.69
C ASN A 307 -4.13 11.90 -10.87
N TRP A 308 -2.80 11.89 -10.68
CA TRP A 308 -1.82 11.89 -11.78
C TRP A 308 -0.49 11.29 -11.33
N THR A 309 0.26 10.70 -12.26
CA THR A 309 1.60 10.16 -11.99
C THR A 309 2.59 11.28 -11.72
N GLU A 310 3.31 11.18 -10.61
CA GLU A 310 4.45 12.02 -10.29
C GLU A 310 5.42 11.35 -9.33
N TYR A 311 6.72 11.52 -9.59
CA TYR A 311 7.79 11.07 -8.69
C TYR A 311 8.51 12.32 -8.18
N TYR A 312 8.42 12.58 -6.89
CA TYR A 312 8.90 13.84 -6.31
C TYR A 312 9.55 13.63 -4.94
N THR A 313 10.08 14.68 -4.38
CA THR A 313 10.63 14.69 -3.02
C THR A 313 9.81 15.62 -2.13
N TYR A 314 9.21 15.07 -1.09
CA TYR A 314 8.60 15.86 -0.04
C TYR A 314 9.66 16.41 0.90
N SER A 315 9.61 17.71 1.14
CA SER A 315 10.59 18.44 1.96
C SER A 315 10.06 18.83 3.32
N GLY A 316 8.76 18.68 3.58
CA GLY A 316 8.08 19.18 4.76
C GLY A 316 7.84 20.68 4.74
N PRO A 317 7.00 21.21 5.66
CA PRO A 317 6.67 22.64 5.74
C PRO A 317 7.90 23.52 5.93
N SER A 318 8.88 23.07 6.67
CA SER A 318 10.13 23.78 6.97
C SER A 318 11.28 23.42 6.01
N LYS A 319 11.03 22.66 4.96
CA LYS A 319 12.02 22.17 3.98
C LYS A 319 13.23 21.48 4.61
N ASN A 320 13.01 20.73 5.67
CA ASN A 320 14.06 20.11 6.50
C ASN A 320 14.03 18.58 6.50
N THR A 321 13.33 17.98 5.53
CA THR A 321 13.31 16.54 5.29
C THR A 321 13.46 16.22 3.80
N LYS A 322 13.69 14.94 3.47
CA LYS A 322 13.74 14.44 2.09
C LYS A 322 13.11 13.05 2.08
N LEU A 323 11.86 12.98 1.67
CA LEU A 323 11.15 11.72 1.50
C LEU A 323 10.82 11.55 0.01
N ILE A 324 11.21 10.42 -0.56
CA ILE A 324 10.83 10.07 -1.94
C ILE A 324 9.34 9.78 -1.93
N CYS A 325 8.59 10.46 -2.79
CA CYS A 325 7.15 10.26 -2.94
C CYS A 325 6.84 9.77 -4.35
N ILE A 326 6.04 8.73 -4.42
CA ILE A 326 5.56 8.12 -5.66
C ILE A 326 4.05 8.22 -5.67
N ARG A 327 3.53 8.98 -6.61
CA ARG A 327 2.10 9.12 -6.86
C ARG A 327 1.74 8.49 -8.18
N THR A 328 0.61 7.81 -8.23
CA THR A 328 0.10 7.15 -9.44
C THR A 328 -1.16 7.83 -9.96
N ASP A 329 -1.46 7.62 -11.23
CA ASP A 329 -2.69 8.09 -11.88
C ASP A 329 -3.92 7.31 -11.40
N SER A 330 -5.10 7.88 -11.65
CA SER A 330 -6.39 7.21 -11.45
C SER A 330 -6.94 6.73 -12.80
N PRO A 331 -7.38 5.49 -12.92
CA PRO A 331 -8.03 5.02 -14.14
C PRO A 331 -9.32 5.76 -14.47
N MET A 332 -9.98 6.33 -13.45
CA MET A 332 -11.28 6.99 -13.62
C MET A 332 -11.22 8.52 -13.58
N LYS A 333 -10.37 9.09 -12.72
CA LYS A 333 -10.30 10.54 -12.48
C LYS A 333 -8.99 11.18 -12.93
N GLY A 334 -8.14 10.43 -13.62
CA GLY A 334 -6.80 10.89 -13.97
C GLY A 334 -6.76 12.28 -14.58
N ARG A 335 -6.04 13.19 -13.94
CA ARG A 335 -6.00 14.60 -14.33
C ARG A 335 -5.45 14.82 -15.76
N ILE A 336 -4.50 13.99 -16.16
CA ILE A 336 -3.91 14.00 -17.50
C ILE A 336 -4.63 12.99 -18.40
N SER A 337 -4.85 11.78 -17.91
CA SER A 337 -5.46 10.68 -18.66
C SER A 337 -6.95 10.89 -18.97
N PHE A 338 -7.63 11.82 -18.28
CA PHE A 338 -8.97 12.25 -18.67
C PHE A 338 -9.00 12.91 -20.06
N LYS A 339 -7.93 13.65 -20.41
CA LYS A 339 -7.81 14.34 -21.70
C LYS A 339 -7.21 13.46 -22.79
N ASP A 340 -6.41 12.48 -22.40
CA ASP A 340 -5.73 11.54 -23.30
C ASP A 340 -5.68 10.15 -22.63
N GLU A 341 -6.61 9.28 -23.02
CA GLU A 341 -6.71 7.93 -22.44
C GLU A 341 -5.44 7.07 -22.65
N LYS A 342 -4.56 7.45 -23.57
CA LYS A 342 -3.25 6.79 -23.76
C LYS A 342 -2.27 7.09 -22.62
N LYS A 343 -2.62 7.99 -21.72
CA LYS A 343 -1.86 8.35 -20.51
C LYS A 343 -2.36 7.63 -19.25
N LEU A 344 -3.36 6.76 -19.37
CA LEU A 344 -3.80 5.91 -18.28
C LEU A 344 -2.64 5.03 -17.81
N ALA A 345 -2.30 5.11 -16.52
CA ALA A 345 -1.09 4.50 -15.99
C ALA A 345 -1.30 3.77 -14.66
N PHE A 346 -0.37 2.88 -14.38
CA PHE A 346 -0.05 2.36 -13.06
C PHE A 346 1.47 2.21 -12.96
N GLU A 347 2.01 1.95 -11.77
CA GLU A 347 3.45 1.88 -11.55
C GLU A 347 3.92 0.43 -11.40
N LEU A 348 5.00 0.08 -12.10
CA LEU A 348 5.82 -1.09 -11.78
C LEU A 348 7.02 -0.63 -10.94
N VAL A 349 7.10 -1.12 -9.73
CA VAL A 349 8.19 -0.82 -8.80
C VAL A 349 9.09 -2.03 -8.68
N THR A 350 10.37 -1.84 -8.96
CA THR A 350 11.39 -2.89 -8.87
C THR A 350 12.51 -2.45 -7.94
N MET A 351 12.83 -3.24 -6.93
CA MET A 351 13.94 -2.96 -6.02
C MET A 351 14.92 -4.12 -5.98
N ASN A 352 16.20 -3.81 -6.04
CA ASN A 352 17.27 -4.71 -5.65
C ASN A 352 17.71 -4.38 -4.22
N THR A 353 17.34 -5.23 -3.26
CA THR A 353 17.58 -4.98 -1.83
C THR A 353 19.06 -5.09 -1.47
N HIS A 354 19.86 -5.84 -2.24
CA HIS A 354 21.29 -5.92 -2.01
C HIS A 354 22.01 -4.62 -2.41
N SER A 355 21.71 -4.06 -3.58
CA SER A 355 22.28 -2.78 -4.01
C SER A 355 21.62 -1.57 -3.36
N GLY A 356 20.40 -1.71 -2.86
CA GLY A 356 19.56 -0.62 -2.35
C GLY A 356 19.03 0.30 -3.45
N VAL A 357 18.98 -0.18 -4.69
CA VAL A 357 18.45 0.61 -5.82
C VAL A 357 16.98 0.28 -6.02
N LEU A 358 16.16 1.31 -6.03
CA LEU A 358 14.74 1.30 -6.39
C LEU A 358 14.56 1.91 -7.77
N THR A 359 13.81 1.24 -8.63
CA THR A 359 13.35 1.76 -9.93
C THR A 359 11.84 1.78 -9.96
N VAL A 360 11.26 2.91 -10.31
CA VAL A 360 9.83 3.08 -10.56
C VAL A 360 9.64 3.32 -12.05
N ARG A 361 8.70 2.60 -12.66
CA ARG A 361 8.37 2.70 -14.08
C ARG A 361 6.87 2.86 -14.25
N GLU A 362 6.47 3.93 -14.90
CA GLU A 362 5.09 4.13 -15.32
C GLU A 362 4.77 3.19 -16.48
N VAL A 363 3.67 2.45 -16.33
CA VAL A 363 3.13 1.55 -17.35
C VAL A 363 1.90 2.20 -17.95
N LEU A 364 2.03 2.73 -19.17
CA LEU A 364 0.93 3.34 -19.94
C LEU A 364 0.07 2.23 -20.55
N TRP A 365 -0.85 1.70 -19.75
CA TRP A 365 -1.56 0.44 -20.05
C TRP A 365 -2.64 0.55 -21.13
N ASN A 366 -2.96 1.76 -21.56
CA ASN A 366 -3.93 2.02 -22.65
C ASN A 366 -3.29 2.76 -23.84
N ALA A 367 -1.97 2.72 -23.96
CA ALA A 367 -1.25 3.50 -24.97
C ALA A 367 -1.30 2.92 -26.40
N GLN A 368 -1.70 1.66 -26.52
CA GLN A 368 -1.76 0.94 -27.81
C GLN A 368 -3.12 0.27 -27.99
N ASP A 369 -3.51 0.08 -29.24
CA ASP A 369 -4.70 -0.68 -29.58
C ASP A 369 -4.44 -2.18 -29.33
N GLY A 370 -5.14 -2.75 -28.36
CA GLY A 370 -5.05 -4.19 -28.02
C GLY A 370 -5.12 -4.50 -26.54
N VAL A 371 -5.62 -5.69 -26.22
CA VAL A 371 -6.01 -6.09 -24.85
C VAL A 371 -4.81 -6.26 -23.88
N SER A 372 -3.59 -6.35 -24.41
CA SER A 372 -2.40 -6.66 -23.60
C SER A 372 -1.20 -5.80 -23.95
N SER A 373 -1.37 -4.75 -24.75
CA SER A 373 -0.27 -3.87 -25.15
C SER A 373 -0.21 -2.63 -24.27
N PHE A 374 1.00 -2.26 -23.89
CA PHE A 374 1.28 -1.07 -23.11
C PHE A 374 2.59 -0.42 -23.60
N ASN A 375 2.82 0.81 -23.19
CA ASN A 375 4.08 1.51 -23.35
C ASN A 375 4.70 1.83 -21.99
N TRP A 376 6.01 2.00 -21.98
CA TRP A 376 6.71 2.57 -20.83
C TRP A 376 6.63 4.09 -20.87
N GLY A 377 6.25 4.69 -19.76
CA GLY A 377 6.17 6.14 -19.57
C GLY A 377 7.36 6.70 -18.77
N LEU A 378 7.05 7.43 -17.70
CA LEU A 378 8.06 8.00 -16.79
C LEU A 378 8.89 6.89 -16.11
N MET A 379 10.13 7.22 -15.79
CA MET A 379 11.01 6.33 -15.02
C MET A 379 11.89 7.13 -14.07
N ALA A 380 12.10 6.59 -12.87
CA ALA A 380 13.07 7.12 -11.91
C ALA A 380 13.84 6.00 -11.22
N ASN A 381 15.11 6.29 -10.92
CA ASN A 381 15.99 5.45 -10.14
C ASN A 381 16.41 6.18 -8.86
N TYR A 382 16.32 5.48 -7.73
CA TYR A 382 16.69 6.00 -6.42
C TYR A 382 17.69 5.07 -5.73
N SER A 383 18.74 5.64 -5.13
CA SER A 383 19.57 4.92 -4.17
C SER A 383 19.02 5.13 -2.77
N LEU A 384 18.68 4.05 -2.08
CA LEU A 384 18.08 4.07 -0.74
C LEU A 384 19.12 3.80 0.37
N LYS A 385 20.39 3.63 0.02
CA LYS A 385 21.50 3.50 0.97
C LYS A 385 21.90 4.82 1.57
#